data_2fcc3f15db41bf6ceda3933ee9248f81
#
_entry.id   2fcc3f15db41bf6ceda3933ee9248f81
#
_cell.length_a   1.000
_cell.length_b   1.000
_cell.length_c   1.000
_cell.angle_alpha   90.00
_cell.angle_beta   90.00
_cell.angle_gamma   90.00
#
_symmetry.space_group_name_H-M   'P 1'
#
loop_
_entity.id
_entity.type
_entity.pdbx_description
1 polymer ?
#
loop_
_entity_poly.entity_id
_entity_poly.type
_entity_poly.pdbx_seq_one_letter_code
_entity_poly.pdbx_strand_id
1 'polypeptide(L)'
;MAKKTAAKPVRKSTGVSRKSTAATTTAKTKKTAVKAPADYKIRDIGLAEAGRKELDIAEKEMPGLMAVRKKYGRQKPLKGIKIMGSLHMTIQTAVLIETLVELGADVRWCSCNIFSTQD
;
A
#
# COMPACT_ATOMS: atom_id res chain seq x y z
N MET A 1 -34.91 37.12 32.35
CA MET A 1 -36.19 36.39 32.46
C MET A 1 -35.97 34.91 32.24
N ALA A 2 -36.27 34.14 33.24
CA ALA A 2 -36.10 32.69 33.35
C ALA A 2 -37.26 31.93 32.69
N LYS A 3 -36.98 30.68 32.21
CA LYS A 3 -37.87 29.50 32.22
C LYS A 3 -37.06 28.32 31.74
N LYS A 4 -36.60 27.44 32.46
CA LYS A 4 -36.90 26.27 33.31
C LYS A 4 -38.14 25.50 32.85
N THR A 5 -37.92 24.20 32.50
CA THR A 5 -38.74 22.99 32.73
C THR A 5 -38.31 21.89 31.76
N ALA A 6 -38.23 20.64 32.06
CA ALA A 6 -38.33 19.75 33.23
C ALA A 6 -38.03 18.33 32.71
N ALA A 7 -37.55 17.51 33.59
CA ALA A 7 -37.11 16.12 33.35
C ALA A 7 -38.28 15.09 33.45
N LYS A 8 -37.89 13.82 33.00
CA LYS A 8 -38.34 12.46 33.46
C LYS A 8 -39.45 11.77 32.62
N PRO A 9 -39.56 10.42 32.75
CA PRO A 9 -38.72 9.42 33.42
C PRO A 9 -38.44 8.08 32.66
N VAL A 10 -37.56 7.36 33.24
CA VAL A 10 -37.20 5.94 33.17
C VAL A 10 -38.38 4.98 33.05
N ARG A 11 -38.20 3.92 32.22
CA ARG A 11 -38.91 2.66 32.40
C ARG A 11 -37.95 1.47 32.36
N LYS A 12 -37.73 0.86 33.50
CA LYS A 12 -37.19 -0.50 33.71
C LYS A 12 -38.24 -1.51 33.25
N SER A 13 -37.84 -2.57 32.58
CA SER A 13 -38.52 -3.84 32.63
C SER A 13 -37.49 -4.96 32.65
N THR A 14 -37.52 -5.67 33.72
CA THR A 14 -36.87 -6.93 34.03
C THR A 14 -37.55 -8.07 33.28
N GLY A 15 -36.75 -9.09 32.91
CA GLY A 15 -37.37 -10.40 32.76
C GLY A 15 -36.72 -11.33 31.75
N VAL A 16 -36.03 -12.30 32.33
CA VAL A 16 -36.08 -13.73 32.08
C VAL A 16 -35.07 -14.34 31.12
N SER A 17 -34.15 -14.99 31.79
CA SER A 17 -33.29 -16.10 31.37
C SER A 17 -33.99 -17.19 30.59
N ARG A 18 -33.44 -17.59 29.46
CA ARG A 18 -33.54 -18.96 28.94
C ARG A 18 -32.20 -19.42 28.38
N LYS A 19 -31.55 -20.28 29.13
CA LYS A 19 -30.48 -21.17 28.72
C LYS A 19 -31.01 -22.10 27.59
N SER A 20 -30.36 -22.11 26.47
CA SER A 20 -30.49 -23.19 25.50
C SER A 20 -29.10 -23.43 24.89
N THR A 21 -28.54 -24.54 25.32
CA THR A 21 -27.33 -25.17 24.78
C THR A 21 -27.66 -25.76 23.42
N ALA A 22 -27.02 -25.27 22.38
CA ALA A 22 -26.89 -25.99 21.12
C ALA A 22 -25.48 -25.77 20.60
N ALA A 23 -24.64 -26.80 20.76
CA ALA A 23 -23.34 -26.90 20.12
C ALA A 23 -23.56 -27.05 18.61
N THR A 24 -23.25 -26.01 17.86
CA THR A 24 -23.14 -26.11 16.41
C THR A 24 -21.66 -25.99 16.05
N THR A 25 -21.08 -27.14 15.76
CA THR A 25 -19.75 -27.29 15.19
C THR A 25 -19.76 -26.70 13.78
N THR A 26 -19.42 -25.43 13.64
CA THR A 26 -19.17 -24.82 12.34
C THR A 26 -17.78 -25.21 11.87
N ALA A 27 -17.71 -26.18 11.00
CA ALA A 27 -16.51 -26.50 10.22
C ALA A 27 -16.09 -25.26 9.46
N LYS A 28 -14.95 -24.67 9.87
CA LYS A 28 -14.31 -23.52 9.24
C LYS A 28 -13.70 -23.98 7.92
N THR A 29 -14.49 -23.93 6.85
CA THR A 29 -14.00 -24.15 5.49
C THR A 29 -12.94 -23.10 5.21
N LYS A 30 -11.67 -23.50 5.20
CA LYS A 30 -10.55 -22.72 4.70
C LYS A 30 -10.83 -22.40 3.23
N LYS A 31 -11.38 -21.25 2.92
CA LYS A 31 -11.35 -20.69 1.58
C LYS A 31 -9.89 -20.52 1.22
N THR A 32 -9.37 -21.40 0.38
CA THR A 32 -8.11 -21.20 -0.33
C THR A 32 -8.32 -19.97 -1.20
N ALA A 33 -7.83 -18.82 -0.74
CA ALA A 33 -7.80 -17.63 -1.55
C ALA A 33 -6.92 -17.94 -2.76
N VAL A 34 -7.52 -18.02 -3.95
CA VAL A 34 -6.79 -18.08 -5.21
C VAL A 34 -5.98 -16.78 -5.27
N LYS A 35 -4.66 -16.90 -5.07
CA LYS A 35 -3.74 -15.77 -5.14
C LYS A 35 -3.84 -15.21 -6.56
N ALA A 36 -4.31 -13.98 -6.71
CA ALA A 36 -4.30 -13.29 -7.99
C ALA A 36 -2.88 -13.36 -8.58
N PRO A 37 -2.73 -13.51 -9.90
CA PRO A 37 -1.42 -13.54 -10.53
C PRO A 37 -0.64 -12.29 -10.11
N ALA A 38 0.63 -12.45 -9.78
CA ALA A 38 1.47 -11.33 -9.39
C ALA A 38 1.60 -10.33 -10.57
N ASP A 39 1.42 -9.05 -10.29
CA ASP A 39 1.48 -7.98 -11.29
C ASP A 39 2.93 -7.61 -11.67
N TYR A 40 3.86 -8.52 -11.40
CA TYR A 40 5.28 -8.37 -11.70
C TYR A 40 5.93 -9.71 -12.01
N LYS A 41 7.06 -9.66 -12.72
CA LYS A 41 7.94 -10.81 -12.95
C LYS A 41 9.37 -10.41 -12.61
N ILE A 42 9.96 -11.08 -11.63
CA ILE A 42 11.34 -10.90 -11.17
C ILE A 42 12.01 -12.27 -11.03
N ARG A 43 13.33 -12.30 -10.98
CA ARG A 43 14.10 -13.55 -10.83
C ARG A 43 14.04 -14.09 -9.41
N ASP A 44 14.35 -13.27 -8.42
CA ASP A 44 14.40 -13.67 -7.01
C ASP A 44 13.89 -12.56 -6.08
N ILE A 45 12.74 -12.80 -5.45
CA ILE A 45 12.15 -11.87 -4.47
C ILE A 45 12.95 -11.85 -3.16
N GLY A 46 13.75 -12.86 -2.87
CA GLY A 46 14.58 -12.94 -1.67
C GLY A 46 15.63 -11.84 -1.58
N LEU A 47 15.98 -11.22 -2.71
CA LEU A 47 16.93 -10.11 -2.79
C LEU A 47 16.32 -8.74 -2.43
N ALA A 48 15.01 -8.66 -2.20
CA ALA A 48 14.31 -7.40 -1.98
C ALA A 48 14.87 -6.58 -0.81
N GLU A 49 15.28 -7.23 0.29
CA GLU A 49 15.85 -6.53 1.44
C GLU A 49 17.23 -5.93 1.13
N ALA A 50 18.07 -6.68 0.42
CA ALA A 50 19.38 -6.18 -0.02
C ALA A 50 19.22 -5.04 -1.01
N GLY A 51 18.33 -5.18 -1.99
CA GLY A 51 17.99 -4.13 -2.95
C GLY A 51 17.47 -2.86 -2.29
N ARG A 52 16.69 -2.97 -1.21
CA ARG A 52 16.24 -1.78 -0.46
C ARG A 52 17.40 -1.00 0.13
N LYS A 53 18.40 -1.67 0.70
CA LYS A 53 19.59 -1.01 1.25
C LYS A 53 20.42 -0.29 0.17
N GLU A 54 20.51 -0.88 -1.01
CA GLU A 54 21.19 -0.26 -2.14
C GLU A 54 20.43 0.98 -2.65
N LEU A 55 19.11 0.94 -2.70
CA LEU A 55 18.27 2.10 -3.02
C LEU A 55 18.47 3.24 -2.02
N ASP A 56 18.55 2.95 -0.73
CA ASP A 56 18.79 3.96 0.32
C ASP A 56 20.15 4.67 0.17
N ILE A 57 21.14 3.97 -0.39
CA ILE A 57 22.45 4.55 -0.73
C ILE A 57 22.32 5.43 -1.98
N ALA A 58 21.70 4.91 -3.04
CA ALA A 58 21.53 5.62 -4.30
C ALA A 58 20.72 6.92 -4.15
N GLU A 59 19.72 6.95 -3.27
CA GLU A 59 18.97 8.16 -2.96
C GLU A 59 19.86 9.31 -2.48
N LYS A 60 20.93 9.01 -1.72
CA LYS A 60 21.89 10.00 -1.23
C LYS A 60 22.77 10.55 -2.37
N GLU A 61 22.98 9.76 -3.41
CA GLU A 61 23.74 10.13 -4.60
C GLU A 61 22.90 10.93 -5.61
N MET A 62 21.58 11.00 -5.41
CA MET A 62 20.63 11.64 -6.31
C MET A 62 19.89 12.83 -5.66
N PRO A 63 20.61 13.85 -5.14
CA PRO A 63 20.02 14.92 -4.34
C PRO A 63 19.00 15.74 -5.12
N GLY A 64 19.16 15.90 -6.44
CA GLY A 64 18.21 16.62 -7.29
C GLY A 64 16.85 15.94 -7.34
N LEU A 65 16.83 14.60 -7.50
CA LEU A 65 15.60 13.82 -7.53
C LEU A 65 14.92 13.80 -6.15
N MET A 66 15.71 13.69 -5.08
CA MET A 66 15.20 13.77 -3.70
C MET A 66 14.61 15.14 -3.38
N ALA A 67 15.18 16.23 -3.89
CA ALA A 67 14.63 17.57 -3.75
C ALA A 67 13.26 17.70 -4.44
N VAL A 68 13.09 17.13 -5.64
CA VAL A 68 11.81 17.08 -6.35
C VAL A 68 10.79 16.27 -5.56
N ARG A 69 11.16 15.07 -5.09
CA ARG A 69 10.30 14.22 -4.24
C ARG A 69 9.84 14.97 -3.00
N LYS A 70 10.75 15.62 -2.28
CA LYS A 70 10.44 16.40 -1.07
C LYS A 70 9.51 17.59 -1.37
N LYS A 71 9.75 18.30 -2.48
CA LYS A 71 8.99 19.51 -2.83
C LYS A 71 7.57 19.18 -3.29
N TYR A 72 7.39 18.15 -4.12
CA TYR A 72 6.16 17.88 -4.84
C TYR A 72 5.42 16.62 -4.35
N GLY A 73 6.04 15.74 -3.58
CA GLY A 73 5.44 14.47 -3.14
C GLY A 73 4.09 14.64 -2.42
N ARG A 74 3.94 15.71 -1.63
CA ARG A 74 2.66 16.00 -0.96
C ARG A 74 1.58 16.47 -1.91
N GLN A 75 1.94 17.16 -2.98
CA GLN A 75 1.00 17.73 -3.95
C GLN A 75 0.50 16.67 -4.95
N LYS A 76 1.26 15.59 -5.12
CA LYS A 76 0.99 14.52 -6.07
C LYS A 76 0.62 15.03 -7.47
N PRO A 77 1.50 15.81 -8.13
CA PRO A 77 1.19 16.46 -9.39
C PRO A 77 0.92 15.48 -10.53
N LEU A 78 1.36 14.22 -10.39
CA LEU A 78 1.17 13.18 -11.39
C LEU A 78 -0.03 12.26 -11.07
N LYS A 79 -0.89 12.65 -10.13
CA LYS A 79 -2.07 11.85 -9.77
C LYS A 79 -2.97 11.59 -10.98
N GLY A 80 -3.24 10.31 -11.25
CA GLY A 80 -4.07 9.89 -12.37
C GLY A 80 -3.33 9.76 -13.70
N ILE A 81 -2.04 10.08 -13.75
CA ILE A 81 -1.21 9.89 -14.95
C ILE A 81 -0.66 8.47 -14.94
N LYS A 82 -0.81 7.78 -16.07
CA LYS A 82 -0.21 6.47 -16.32
C LYS A 82 1.08 6.66 -17.10
N ILE A 83 2.17 6.13 -16.56
CA ILE A 83 3.50 6.22 -17.16
C ILE A 83 3.98 4.81 -17.49
N MET A 84 4.34 4.60 -18.75
CA MET A 84 5.03 3.40 -19.18
C MET A 84 6.47 3.76 -19.53
N GLY A 85 7.43 3.06 -18.97
CA GLY A 85 8.85 3.24 -19.23
C GLY A 85 9.52 1.95 -19.71
N SER A 86 10.52 2.10 -20.54
CA SER A 86 11.41 1.02 -20.95
C SER A 86 12.84 1.54 -20.97
N LEU A 87 13.61 1.16 -19.98
CA LEU A 87 15.00 1.55 -19.80
C LEU A 87 15.72 0.49 -18.96
N HIS A 88 17.02 0.61 -18.83
CA HIS A 88 17.82 -0.25 -17.96
C HIS A 88 17.23 -0.30 -16.54
N MET A 89 17.04 -1.51 -16.03
CA MET A 89 16.57 -1.71 -14.65
C MET A 89 17.76 -1.71 -13.70
N THR A 90 18.32 -0.53 -13.45
CA THR A 90 19.38 -0.29 -12.49
C THR A 90 18.80 0.28 -11.20
N ILE A 91 19.63 0.34 -10.15
CA ILE A 91 19.26 0.91 -8.85
C ILE A 91 18.77 2.36 -9.02
N GLN A 92 19.46 3.17 -9.83
CA GLN A 92 19.09 4.56 -10.10
C GLN A 92 17.73 4.66 -10.81
N THR A 93 17.44 3.74 -11.72
CA THR A 93 16.13 3.68 -12.37
C THR A 93 15.03 3.32 -11.37
N ALA A 94 15.31 2.46 -10.40
CA ALA A 94 14.36 2.13 -9.34
C ALA A 94 14.04 3.36 -8.46
N VAL A 95 15.05 4.17 -8.11
CA VAL A 95 14.85 5.45 -7.40
C VAL A 95 13.97 6.41 -8.21
N LEU A 96 14.16 6.46 -9.52
CA LEU A 96 13.29 7.27 -10.42
C LEU A 96 11.85 6.76 -10.39
N ILE A 97 11.64 5.45 -10.53
CA ILE A 97 10.31 4.84 -10.51
C ILE A 97 9.60 5.14 -9.19
N GLU A 98 10.27 4.94 -8.06
CA GLU A 98 9.71 5.26 -6.74
C GLU A 98 9.34 6.74 -6.62
N THR A 99 10.17 7.63 -7.16
CA THR A 99 9.86 9.06 -7.17
C THR A 99 8.59 9.35 -7.96
N LEU A 100 8.43 8.77 -9.15
CA LEU A 100 7.23 8.95 -9.97
C LEU A 100 5.97 8.44 -9.26
N VAL A 101 6.06 7.28 -8.59
CA VAL A 101 4.96 6.71 -7.79
C VAL A 101 4.62 7.63 -6.61
N GLU A 102 5.62 8.16 -5.92
CA GLU A 102 5.39 9.08 -4.81
C GLU A 102 4.76 10.40 -5.26
N LEU A 103 5.09 10.86 -6.46
CA LEU A 103 4.43 12.00 -7.11
C LEU A 103 2.99 11.70 -7.58
N GLY A 104 2.54 10.45 -7.45
CA GLY A 104 1.16 10.02 -7.68
C GLY A 104 0.89 9.31 -9.00
N ALA A 105 1.92 9.01 -9.81
CA ALA A 105 1.76 8.28 -11.06
C ALA A 105 1.47 6.80 -10.87
N ASP A 106 0.71 6.21 -11.80
CA ASP A 106 0.61 4.76 -11.99
C ASP A 106 1.70 4.35 -13.00
N VAL A 107 2.76 3.71 -12.48
CA VAL A 107 3.96 3.42 -13.27
C VAL A 107 4.04 1.94 -13.63
N ARG A 108 4.27 1.68 -14.91
CA ARG A 108 4.64 0.37 -15.45
C ARG A 108 6.01 0.46 -16.11
N TRP A 109 6.90 -0.45 -15.77
CA TRP A 109 8.27 -0.38 -16.24
C TRP A 109 8.79 -1.75 -16.65
N CYS A 110 9.58 -1.77 -17.69
CA CYS A 110 10.32 -2.96 -18.12
C CYS A 110 11.75 -2.60 -18.51
N SER A 111 12.64 -3.58 -18.42
CA SER A 111 14.00 -3.43 -18.96
C SER A 111 13.97 -3.34 -20.48
N CYS A 112 14.88 -2.58 -21.06
CA CYS A 112 15.03 -2.47 -22.52
C CYS A 112 15.75 -3.66 -23.15
N ASN A 113 16.49 -4.46 -22.38
CA ASN A 113 17.09 -5.72 -22.80
C ASN A 113 17.43 -6.63 -21.61
N ILE A 114 17.73 -7.89 -21.90
CA ILE A 114 17.97 -8.92 -20.87
C ILE A 114 19.29 -8.74 -20.08
N PHE A 115 20.21 -7.93 -20.57
CA PHE A 115 21.51 -7.70 -19.93
C PHE A 115 21.55 -6.42 -19.09
N SER A 116 20.49 -5.65 -19.06
CA SER A 116 20.43 -4.34 -18.42
C SER A 116 19.56 -4.31 -17.16
N THR A 117 19.37 -5.45 -16.54
CA THR A 117 18.62 -5.59 -15.29
C THR A 117 19.57 -5.98 -14.17
N GLN A 118 19.49 -5.29 -13.04
CA GLN A 118 20.05 -5.69 -11.75
C GLN A 118 18.92 -6.35 -10.93
N ASP A 119 19.14 -7.59 -10.55
CA ASP A 119 18.21 -8.34 -9.69
C ASP A 119 18.70 -8.32 -8.25
#